data_5150344855a5f8dd733f5ef3746c50f6
#
_entry.id   5150344855a5f8dd733f5ef3746c50f6
#
_cell.length_a   1.000
_cell.length_b   1.000
_cell.length_c   1.000
_cell.angle_alpha   90.00
_cell.angle_beta   90.00
_cell.angle_gamma   90.00
#
_symmetry.space_group_name_H-M   'P 1'
#
loop_
_entity.id
_entity.type
_entity.pdbx_description
1 polymer ?
#
loop_
_entity_poly.entity_id
_entity_poly.type
_entity_poly.pdbx_seq_one_letter_code
_entity_poly.pdbx_strand_id
1 'polypeptide(L)'
;NETISRAMSTNGSMRTICVVQCMNQSSHCFGFENDFVGNWRCIPLCVRRKLDLIGVKLKLSHWLEFTQEQRQMLVDWPDELPALNELRKHLRLLTRLMAEGMAKDLPLAVDEPWQVLGELPRIVQESARKKSIEISVSQWASLFELERFALCKLARPGHDHHNLDAAFNEVLG
;
A
#
# COMPACT_ATOMS: atom_id res chain seq x y z
N ASN A 1 55.24 17.16 -1.44
CA ASN A 1 54.25 17.76 -2.30
C ASN A 1 53.18 16.71 -2.66
N GLU A 2 52.09 16.88 -1.98
CA GLU A 2 50.95 15.98 -2.01
C GLU A 2 50.10 16.22 -3.26
N THR A 3 49.64 15.14 -3.83
CA THR A 3 48.50 15.18 -4.75
C THR A 3 47.53 14.11 -4.27
N ILE A 4 46.55 14.58 -3.53
CA ILE A 4 45.44 13.74 -3.06
C ILE A 4 44.48 13.54 -4.22
N SER A 5 44.39 12.32 -4.69
CA SER A 5 43.43 11.89 -5.68
C SER A 5 42.03 11.80 -5.08
N ARG A 6 41.14 12.56 -5.63
CA ARG A 6 39.75 12.69 -5.28
C ARG A 6 38.98 11.51 -5.88
N ALA A 7 38.77 10.46 -5.08
CA ALA A 7 37.83 9.40 -5.44
C ALA A 7 36.41 9.86 -5.06
N MET A 8 35.65 10.28 -6.04
CA MET A 8 34.24 10.58 -5.86
C MET A 8 33.45 9.29 -5.75
N SER A 9 32.95 9.03 -4.58
CA SER A 9 32.00 7.96 -4.29
C SER A 9 30.62 8.33 -4.86
N THR A 10 30.27 7.78 -6.01
CA THR A 10 28.95 7.93 -6.62
C THR A 10 27.92 6.93 -6.09
N ASN A 11 28.30 6.09 -5.14
CA ASN A 11 27.44 5.00 -4.62
C ASN A 11 26.54 5.38 -3.43
N GLY A 12 26.71 6.58 -2.85
CA GLY A 12 25.92 7.00 -1.67
C GLY A 12 24.52 7.46 -1.99
N SER A 13 24.32 8.08 -3.14
CA SER A 13 23.03 8.69 -3.51
C SER A 13 21.97 7.65 -3.89
N MET A 14 22.34 6.61 -4.64
CA MET A 14 21.40 5.56 -5.08
C MET A 14 20.90 4.70 -3.93
N ARG A 15 21.78 4.36 -2.96
CA ARG A 15 21.39 3.58 -1.78
C ARG A 15 20.46 4.37 -0.85
N THR A 16 20.71 5.66 -0.71
CA THR A 16 19.89 6.55 0.13
C THR A 16 18.49 6.72 -0.46
N ILE A 17 18.36 6.87 -1.77
CA ILE A 17 17.06 6.98 -2.46
C ILE A 17 16.27 5.67 -2.31
N CYS A 18 16.91 4.52 -2.47
CA CYS A 18 16.25 3.23 -2.34
C CYS A 18 15.77 2.95 -0.92
N VAL A 19 16.56 3.32 0.09
CA VAL A 19 16.20 3.17 1.52
C VAL A 19 15.05 4.09 1.90
N VAL A 20 15.04 5.34 1.43
CA VAL A 20 13.97 6.30 1.70
C VAL A 20 12.66 5.85 1.04
N GLN A 21 12.71 5.34 -0.19
CA GLN A 21 11.54 4.79 -0.88
C GLN A 21 10.99 3.55 -0.18
N CYS A 22 11.85 2.63 0.27
CA CYS A 22 11.43 1.46 1.04
C CYS A 22 10.83 1.84 2.40
N MET A 23 11.37 2.85 3.07
CA MET A 23 10.85 3.30 4.37
C MET A 23 9.48 3.97 4.28
N ASN A 24 9.17 4.62 3.16
CA ASN A 24 7.88 5.28 2.98
C ASN A 24 6.78 4.36 2.47
N GLN A 25 7.08 3.15 2.00
CA GLN A 25 6.08 2.27 1.41
C GLN A 25 4.98 1.87 2.40
N SER A 26 5.33 1.58 3.65
CA SER A 26 4.36 1.16 4.67
C SER A 26 3.35 2.25 5.06
N SER A 27 3.73 3.52 4.90
CA SER A 27 2.94 4.70 5.30
C SER A 27 2.59 5.59 4.12
N HIS A 28 2.93 5.19 2.89
CA HIS A 28 2.72 6.00 1.71
C HIS A 28 1.23 6.13 1.38
N CYS A 29 0.77 7.38 1.25
CA CYS A 29 -0.53 7.71 0.70
C CYS A 29 -0.33 8.28 -0.71
N PHE A 30 -1.02 7.71 -1.69
CA PHE A 30 -0.91 8.17 -3.07
C PHE A 30 -1.59 9.54 -3.27
N GLY A 31 -1.13 10.29 -4.24
CA GLY A 31 -1.73 11.59 -4.59
C GLY A 31 -3.20 11.46 -4.98
N PHE A 32 -3.58 10.40 -5.68
CA PHE A 32 -4.97 10.14 -6.05
C PHE A 32 -5.89 9.81 -4.86
N GLU A 33 -5.34 9.52 -3.67
CA GLU A 33 -6.11 9.31 -2.44
C GLU A 33 -6.42 10.62 -1.70
N ASN A 34 -5.85 11.75 -2.10
CA ASN A 34 -5.94 13.02 -1.34
C ASN A 34 -7.37 13.46 -1.09
N ASP A 35 -8.30 13.24 -2.02
CA ASP A 35 -9.69 13.66 -1.89
C ASP A 35 -10.45 12.96 -0.75
N PHE A 36 -10.02 11.75 -0.39
CA PHE A 36 -10.68 10.95 0.65
C PHE A 36 -9.80 10.63 1.85
N VAL A 37 -8.48 10.57 1.68
CA VAL A 37 -7.53 10.40 2.79
C VAL A 37 -7.39 11.71 3.57
N GLY A 38 -7.34 12.87 2.89
CA GLY A 38 -7.23 14.17 3.54
C GLY A 38 -8.34 14.45 4.56
N ASN A 39 -9.51 13.85 4.38
CA ASN A 39 -10.65 13.93 5.31
C ASN A 39 -10.82 12.70 6.20
N TRP A 40 -9.94 11.73 6.11
CA TRP A 40 -10.00 10.45 6.84
C TRP A 40 -11.34 9.70 6.70
N ARG A 41 -12.05 9.92 5.60
CA ARG A 41 -13.34 9.26 5.33
C ARG A 41 -13.20 7.81 4.91
N CYS A 42 -12.09 7.46 4.29
CA CYS A 42 -11.82 6.12 3.81
C CYS A 42 -10.52 5.58 4.40
N ILE A 43 -10.42 4.27 4.46
CA ILE A 43 -9.21 3.58 4.90
C ILE A 43 -8.17 3.71 3.78
N PRO A 44 -6.98 4.30 4.04
CA PRO A 44 -5.93 4.40 3.04
C PRO A 44 -5.46 3.04 2.52
N LEU A 45 -4.99 2.99 1.28
CA LEU A 45 -4.49 1.75 0.67
C LEU A 45 -3.33 1.13 1.43
N CYS A 46 -2.43 1.94 2.00
CA CYS A 46 -1.34 1.43 2.83
C CYS A 46 -1.85 0.70 4.09
N VAL A 47 -2.92 1.17 4.70
CA VAL A 47 -3.59 0.48 5.82
C VAL A 47 -4.30 -0.78 5.33
N ARG A 48 -5.03 -0.71 4.23
CA ARG A 48 -5.72 -1.87 3.64
C ARG A 48 -4.78 -3.02 3.31
N ARG A 49 -3.59 -2.71 2.78
CA ARG A 49 -2.57 -3.71 2.51
C ARG A 49 -2.10 -4.39 3.80
N LYS A 50 -1.84 -3.63 4.87
CA LYS A 50 -1.48 -4.21 6.18
C LYS A 50 -2.58 -5.09 6.73
N LEU A 51 -3.85 -4.70 6.58
CA LEU A 51 -5.01 -5.50 7.00
C LEU A 51 -5.07 -6.83 6.26
N ASP A 52 -4.82 -6.85 4.96
CA ASP A 52 -4.77 -8.09 4.18
C ASP A 52 -3.60 -8.98 4.64
N LEU A 53 -2.43 -8.39 4.91
CA LEU A 53 -1.25 -9.12 5.41
C LEU A 53 -1.48 -9.78 6.78
N ILE A 54 -2.25 -9.16 7.65
CA ILE A 54 -2.55 -9.69 8.99
C ILE A 54 -3.87 -10.46 9.08
N GLY A 55 -4.65 -10.51 8.00
CA GLY A 55 -5.93 -11.21 7.95
C GLY A 55 -6.97 -10.61 8.90
N VAL A 56 -7.18 -9.31 8.85
CA VAL A 56 -8.18 -8.60 9.66
C VAL A 56 -9.15 -7.87 8.74
N LYS A 57 -10.45 -8.10 8.95
CA LYS A 57 -11.52 -7.35 8.30
C LYS A 57 -11.90 -6.14 9.16
N LEU A 58 -11.34 -4.99 8.81
CA LEU A 58 -11.73 -3.71 9.38
C LEU A 58 -12.83 -3.09 8.52
N LYS A 59 -13.98 -2.82 9.11
CA LYS A 59 -15.08 -2.13 8.43
C LYS A 59 -14.87 -0.63 8.44
N LEU A 60 -15.50 0.08 7.50
CA LEU A 60 -15.47 1.54 7.49
C LEU A 60 -16.04 2.14 8.78
N SER A 61 -17.07 1.51 9.37
CA SER A 61 -17.63 1.90 10.67
C SER A 61 -16.58 1.90 11.79
N HIS A 62 -15.72 0.87 11.86
CA HIS A 62 -14.59 0.86 12.80
C HIS A 62 -13.65 2.04 12.57
N TRP A 63 -13.27 2.27 11.31
CA TRP A 63 -12.37 3.35 10.93
C TRP A 63 -12.92 4.72 11.32
N LEU A 64 -14.22 4.95 11.12
CA LEU A 64 -14.86 6.22 11.43
C LEU A 64 -14.98 6.48 12.93
N GLU A 65 -15.02 5.44 13.76
CA GLU A 65 -15.01 5.57 15.23
C GLU A 65 -13.60 5.83 15.79
N PHE A 66 -12.53 5.56 15.04
CA PHE A 66 -11.18 5.83 15.49
C PHE A 66 -10.91 7.33 15.59
N THR A 67 -10.11 7.71 16.59
CA THR A 67 -9.58 9.08 16.67
C THR A 67 -8.57 9.33 15.54
N GLN A 68 -8.26 10.58 15.28
CA GLN A 68 -7.27 10.93 14.27
C GLN A 68 -5.89 10.37 14.60
N GLU A 69 -5.50 10.39 15.87
CA GLU A 69 -4.25 9.80 16.34
C GLU A 69 -4.21 8.28 16.13
N GLN A 70 -5.32 7.59 16.36
CA GLN A 70 -5.43 6.15 16.11
C GLN A 70 -5.31 5.83 14.61
N ARG A 71 -5.95 6.61 13.75
CA ARG A 71 -5.83 6.45 12.30
C ARG A 71 -4.40 6.71 11.82
N GLN A 72 -3.77 7.77 12.31
CA GLN A 72 -2.38 8.09 11.99
C GLN A 72 -1.45 6.97 12.44
N MET A 73 -1.67 6.43 13.63
CA MET A 73 -0.90 5.28 14.14
C MET A 73 -0.98 4.09 13.19
N LEU A 74 -2.16 3.78 12.64
CA LEU A 74 -2.33 2.68 11.68
C LEU A 74 -1.62 2.96 10.34
N VAL A 75 -1.64 4.19 9.87
CA VAL A 75 -0.88 4.61 8.68
C VAL A 75 0.61 4.43 8.90
N ASP A 76 1.13 4.88 10.04
CA ASP A 76 2.56 4.86 10.37
C ASP A 76 3.05 3.48 10.85
N TRP A 77 2.16 2.53 11.08
CA TRP A 77 2.51 1.21 11.58
C TRP A 77 3.45 0.48 10.61
N PRO A 78 4.58 -0.06 11.09
CA PRO A 78 5.50 -0.82 10.24
C PRO A 78 4.84 -2.05 9.62
N ASP A 79 5.24 -2.40 8.39
CA ASP A 79 4.65 -3.49 7.61
C ASP A 79 5.50 -4.77 7.59
N GLU A 80 6.38 -4.91 8.53
CA GLU A 80 7.26 -6.07 8.71
C GLU A 80 6.93 -6.85 9.99
N LEU A 81 7.31 -8.12 10.01
CA LEU A 81 7.24 -8.92 11.23
C LEU A 81 8.33 -8.47 12.21
N PRO A 82 8.10 -8.40 13.53
CA PRO A 82 6.89 -8.77 14.27
C PRO A 82 5.82 -7.67 14.40
N ALA A 83 6.06 -6.47 13.87
CA ALA A 83 5.14 -5.32 14.02
C ALA A 83 3.72 -5.65 13.51
N LEU A 84 3.58 -6.39 12.40
CA LEU A 84 2.29 -6.82 11.87
C LEU A 84 1.52 -7.73 12.85
N ASN A 85 2.19 -8.58 13.58
CA ASN A 85 1.55 -9.41 14.62
C ASN A 85 1.00 -8.56 15.77
N GLU A 86 1.73 -7.52 16.16
CA GLU A 86 1.28 -6.57 17.18
C GLU A 86 0.11 -5.71 16.65
N LEU A 87 0.11 -5.34 15.37
CA LEU A 87 -1.01 -4.64 14.74
C LEU A 87 -2.31 -5.46 14.83
N ARG A 88 -2.24 -6.75 14.56
CA ARG A 88 -3.41 -7.64 14.68
C ARG A 88 -3.99 -7.64 16.08
N LYS A 89 -3.13 -7.76 17.11
CA LYS A 89 -3.54 -7.71 18.52
C LYS A 89 -4.13 -6.34 18.87
N HIS A 90 -3.47 -5.29 18.45
CA HIS A 90 -3.90 -3.91 18.68
C HIS A 90 -5.30 -3.65 18.11
N LEU A 91 -5.56 -4.04 16.87
CA LEU A 91 -6.88 -3.84 16.23
C LEU A 91 -7.98 -4.64 16.92
N ARG A 92 -7.71 -5.86 17.39
CA ARG A 92 -8.67 -6.64 18.16
C ARG A 92 -9.05 -5.94 19.48
N LEU A 93 -8.05 -5.41 20.19
CA LEU A 93 -8.30 -4.67 21.43
C LEU A 93 -9.05 -3.37 21.16
N LEU A 94 -8.65 -2.62 20.14
CA LEU A 94 -9.22 -1.33 19.79
C LEU A 94 -10.69 -1.43 19.38
N THR A 95 -11.07 -2.50 18.69
CA THR A 95 -12.42 -2.67 18.16
C THR A 95 -13.34 -3.50 19.08
N ARG A 96 -12.81 -4.12 20.13
CA ARG A 96 -13.54 -5.08 20.96
C ARG A 96 -14.85 -4.57 21.54
N LEU A 97 -14.89 -3.31 21.93
CA LEU A 97 -16.05 -2.68 22.57
C LEU A 97 -16.82 -1.73 21.64
N MET A 98 -16.48 -1.69 20.38
CA MET A 98 -17.19 -0.86 19.41
C MET A 98 -18.58 -1.42 19.11
N ALA A 99 -19.52 -0.56 18.70
CA ALA A 99 -20.88 -0.95 18.36
C ALA A 99 -20.94 -1.99 17.22
N GLU A 100 -20.03 -1.88 16.25
CA GLU A 100 -19.87 -2.84 15.15
C GLU A 100 -19.37 -4.23 15.62
N GLY A 101 -18.85 -4.31 16.84
CA GLY A 101 -18.18 -5.47 17.37
C GLY A 101 -16.70 -5.56 16.97
N MET A 102 -16.00 -6.53 17.55
CA MET A 102 -14.58 -6.75 17.27
C MET A 102 -14.34 -7.05 15.78
N ALA A 103 -13.27 -6.49 15.23
CA ALA A 103 -12.83 -6.80 13.86
C ALA A 103 -12.64 -8.30 13.66
N LYS A 104 -13.19 -8.82 12.56
CA LYS A 104 -13.18 -10.27 12.26
C LYS A 104 -11.86 -10.69 11.62
N ASP A 105 -11.52 -11.95 11.82
CA ASP A 105 -10.39 -12.56 11.13
C ASP A 105 -10.75 -12.94 9.69
N LEU A 106 -9.78 -12.80 8.82
CA LEU A 106 -9.77 -13.28 7.44
C LEU A 106 -8.54 -14.15 7.21
N PRO A 107 -8.51 -14.97 6.15
CA PRO A 107 -7.27 -15.60 5.72
C PRO A 107 -6.17 -14.57 5.47
N LEU A 108 -4.95 -14.92 5.82
CA LEU A 108 -3.78 -14.08 5.52
C LEU A 108 -3.59 -14.01 4.01
N ALA A 109 -3.15 -12.86 3.51
CA ALA A 109 -2.74 -12.71 2.13
C ALA A 109 -1.43 -13.47 1.90
N VAL A 110 -1.51 -14.57 1.17
CA VAL A 110 -0.37 -15.41 0.75
C VAL A 110 -0.55 -15.69 -0.73
N ASP A 111 0.49 -15.42 -1.51
CA ASP A 111 0.50 -15.58 -2.97
C ASP A 111 -0.67 -14.88 -3.69
N GLU A 112 -1.11 -13.78 -3.13
CA GLU A 112 -2.09 -12.91 -3.77
C GLU A 112 -1.52 -12.28 -5.05
N PRO A 113 -2.35 -11.95 -6.05
CA PRO A 113 -1.87 -11.42 -7.33
C PRO A 113 -0.92 -10.23 -7.22
N TRP A 114 -1.13 -9.37 -6.25
CA TRP A 114 -0.25 -8.22 -6.00
C TRP A 114 1.08 -8.57 -5.32
N GLN A 115 1.22 -9.77 -4.76
CA GLN A 115 2.45 -10.29 -4.17
C GLN A 115 3.34 -11.00 -5.19
N VAL A 116 2.77 -11.46 -6.30
CA VAL A 116 3.49 -12.22 -7.33
C VAL A 116 4.16 -11.28 -8.33
N LEU A 117 5.46 -11.44 -8.53
CA LEU A 117 6.25 -10.58 -9.43
C LEU A 117 6.30 -11.11 -10.87
N GLY A 118 6.25 -12.42 -11.04
CA GLY A 118 6.47 -13.09 -12.33
C GLY A 118 5.27 -13.11 -13.27
N GLU A 119 4.12 -12.60 -12.82
CA GLU A 119 2.89 -12.63 -13.59
C GLU A 119 2.10 -11.34 -13.42
N LEU A 120 1.71 -10.73 -14.52
CA LEU A 120 0.80 -9.58 -14.51
C LEU A 120 -0.64 -10.08 -14.31
N PRO A 121 -1.34 -9.63 -13.25
CA PRO A 121 -2.71 -10.04 -13.01
C PRO A 121 -3.62 -9.66 -14.18
N ARG A 122 -4.45 -10.62 -14.61
CA ARG A 122 -5.35 -10.44 -15.76
C ARG A 122 -6.25 -9.22 -15.60
N ILE A 123 -6.78 -8.99 -14.39
CA ILE A 123 -7.66 -7.85 -14.10
C ILE A 123 -6.95 -6.51 -14.32
N VAL A 124 -5.68 -6.40 -13.95
CA VAL A 124 -4.87 -5.19 -14.15
C VAL A 124 -4.55 -5.03 -15.64
N GLN A 125 -4.19 -6.12 -16.32
CA GLN A 125 -3.89 -6.11 -17.75
C GLN A 125 -5.10 -5.67 -18.58
N GLU A 126 -6.28 -6.21 -18.30
CA GLU A 126 -7.52 -5.85 -19.01
C GLU A 126 -7.92 -4.40 -18.75
N SER A 127 -7.78 -3.93 -17.51
CA SER A 127 -8.04 -2.53 -17.16
C SER A 127 -7.09 -1.57 -17.83
N ALA A 128 -5.80 -1.90 -17.91
CA ALA A 128 -4.79 -1.11 -18.62
C ALA A 128 -5.08 -1.05 -20.14
N ARG A 129 -5.43 -2.17 -20.76
CA ARG A 129 -5.78 -2.24 -22.18
C ARG A 129 -6.96 -1.35 -22.55
N LYS A 130 -7.99 -1.30 -21.72
CA LYS A 130 -9.15 -0.41 -21.91
C LYS A 130 -8.77 1.07 -21.96
N LYS A 131 -7.62 1.42 -21.41
CA LYS A 131 -7.06 2.78 -21.35
C LYS A 131 -5.89 2.97 -22.32
N SER A 132 -5.66 2.00 -23.20
CA SER A 132 -4.53 1.99 -24.15
C SER A 132 -3.16 2.03 -23.45
N ILE A 133 -3.07 1.44 -22.27
CA ILE A 133 -1.85 1.30 -21.50
C ILE A 133 -1.36 -0.15 -21.61
N GLU A 134 -0.10 -0.31 -21.97
CA GLU A 134 0.57 -1.60 -21.96
C GLU A 134 1.52 -1.68 -20.77
N ILE A 135 1.41 -2.75 -20.00
CA ILE A 135 2.28 -3.03 -18.87
C ILE A 135 3.00 -4.34 -19.14
N SER A 136 4.32 -4.32 -19.15
CA SER A 136 5.12 -5.54 -19.23
C SER A 136 5.23 -6.21 -17.84
N VAL A 137 5.53 -7.51 -17.83
CA VAL A 137 5.83 -8.24 -16.59
C VAL A 137 7.02 -7.62 -15.87
N SER A 138 8.01 -7.15 -16.62
CA SER A 138 9.18 -6.46 -16.07
C SER A 138 8.82 -5.15 -15.36
N GLN A 139 7.96 -4.34 -15.95
CA GLN A 139 7.43 -3.13 -15.30
C GLN A 139 6.65 -3.47 -14.04
N TRP A 140 5.77 -4.46 -14.12
CA TRP A 140 5.02 -4.95 -12.97
C TRP A 140 5.94 -5.38 -11.82
N ALA A 141 6.96 -6.17 -12.11
CA ALA A 141 7.93 -6.63 -11.12
C ALA A 141 8.76 -5.50 -10.48
N SER A 142 8.96 -4.39 -11.21
CA SER A 142 9.69 -3.21 -10.72
C SER A 142 8.88 -2.31 -9.80
N LEU A 143 7.55 -2.46 -9.77
CA LEU A 143 6.68 -1.68 -8.89
C LEU A 143 6.87 -2.08 -7.43
N PHE A 144 6.63 -1.14 -6.51
CA PHE A 144 6.51 -1.47 -5.11
C PHE A 144 5.26 -2.33 -4.85
N GLU A 145 5.32 -3.16 -3.82
CA GLU A 145 4.18 -4.02 -3.47
C GLU A 145 2.90 -3.22 -3.21
N LEU A 146 3.01 -2.07 -2.56
CA LEU A 146 1.87 -1.18 -2.34
C LEU A 146 1.28 -0.66 -3.65
N GLU A 147 2.12 -0.34 -4.64
CA GLU A 147 1.67 0.08 -5.97
C GLU A 147 0.92 -1.04 -6.68
N ARG A 148 1.46 -2.27 -6.67
CA ARG A 148 0.77 -3.46 -7.21
C ARG A 148 -0.55 -3.72 -6.49
N PHE A 149 -0.55 -3.61 -5.17
CA PHE A 149 -1.76 -3.71 -4.34
C PHE A 149 -2.83 -2.70 -4.76
N ALA A 150 -2.43 -1.43 -4.93
CA ALA A 150 -3.33 -0.36 -5.35
C ALA A 150 -3.96 -0.66 -6.72
N LEU A 151 -3.17 -1.04 -7.72
CA LEU A 151 -3.67 -1.38 -9.05
C LEU A 151 -4.64 -2.57 -9.01
N CYS A 152 -4.33 -3.62 -8.25
CA CYS A 152 -5.22 -4.77 -8.08
C CYS A 152 -6.54 -4.39 -7.41
N LYS A 153 -6.51 -3.56 -6.37
CA LYS A 153 -7.72 -3.14 -5.66
C LYS A 153 -8.61 -2.25 -6.51
N LEU A 154 -8.04 -1.28 -7.20
CA LEU A 154 -8.77 -0.32 -8.03
C LEU A 154 -9.28 -0.92 -9.35
N ALA A 155 -8.66 -1.99 -9.85
CA ALA A 155 -9.08 -2.69 -11.05
C ALA A 155 -10.26 -3.66 -10.81
N ARG A 156 -10.66 -3.90 -9.56
CA ARG A 156 -11.78 -4.82 -9.27
C ARG A 156 -13.09 -4.32 -9.84
N PRO A 157 -13.94 -5.24 -10.36
CA PRO A 157 -15.29 -4.88 -10.80
C PRO A 157 -16.11 -4.28 -9.64
N GLY A 158 -16.92 -3.27 -9.94
CA GLY A 158 -17.78 -2.61 -8.95
C GLY A 158 -17.13 -1.50 -8.14
N HIS A 159 -15.81 -1.28 -8.29
CA HIS A 159 -15.18 -0.05 -7.81
C HIS A 159 -15.43 1.09 -8.80
N ASP A 160 -15.58 2.29 -8.23
CA ASP A 160 -15.60 3.51 -9.02
C ASP A 160 -14.21 3.69 -9.67
N HIS A 161 -14.16 3.57 -11.01
CA HIS A 161 -12.91 3.57 -11.77
C HIS A 161 -12.27 4.96 -11.93
N HIS A 162 -12.82 6.01 -11.31
CA HIS A 162 -12.24 7.36 -11.39
C HIS A 162 -10.79 7.41 -10.90
N ASN A 163 -10.48 6.69 -9.85
CA ASN A 163 -9.14 6.68 -9.29
C ASN A 163 -8.16 5.79 -10.06
N LEU A 164 -8.65 4.88 -10.90
CA LEU A 164 -7.78 3.96 -11.63
C LEU A 164 -6.91 4.66 -12.67
N ASP A 165 -7.45 5.66 -13.37
CA ASP A 165 -6.68 6.48 -14.32
C ASP A 165 -5.56 7.23 -13.60
N ALA A 166 -5.89 7.90 -12.52
CA ALA A 166 -4.93 8.62 -11.70
C ALA A 166 -3.88 7.69 -11.11
N ALA A 167 -4.28 6.49 -10.69
CA ALA A 167 -3.37 5.48 -10.16
C ALA A 167 -2.38 4.99 -11.24
N PHE A 168 -2.84 4.68 -12.45
CA PHE A 168 -1.95 4.32 -13.55
C PHE A 168 -0.97 5.43 -13.88
N ASN A 169 -1.42 6.68 -13.92
CA ASN A 169 -0.56 7.83 -14.19
C ASN A 169 0.50 8.02 -13.09
N GLU A 170 0.12 7.88 -11.83
CA GLU A 170 1.04 8.06 -10.69
C GLU A 170 2.05 6.92 -10.56
N VAL A 171 1.60 5.69 -10.80
CA VAL A 171 2.41 4.48 -10.58
C VAL A 171 3.32 4.18 -11.78
N LEU A 172 2.86 4.43 -13.00
CA LEU A 172 3.58 4.10 -14.23
C LEU A 172 4.22 5.31 -14.92
N GLY A 173 3.81 6.51 -14.55
CA GLY A 173 4.39 7.75 -15.05
C GLY A 173 5.73 8.03 -14.46
#